data_60bc4a085f21c822d9eef7d8cc85f7ab
#
_entry.id   60bc4a085f21c822d9eef7d8cc85f7ab
#
_cell.length_a   1.000
_cell.length_b   1.000
_cell.length_c   1.000
_cell.angle_alpha   90.00
_cell.angle_beta   90.00
_cell.angle_gamma   90.00
#
_symmetry.space_group_name_H-M   'P 1'
#
loop_
_entity.id
_entity.type
_entity.pdbx_description
1 polymer ?
#
loop_
_entity_poly.entity_id
_entity_poly.type
_entity_poly.pdbx_seq_one_letter_code
_entity_poly.pdbx_strand_id
1 'polypeptide(L)'
;MASLFTPFSKDISSRKNISSPTDSFGTNLSLKRNFDFGNERPEINSLICLAEPIMDITSEIDIQMIQEYNLKWGDTILVNETGDDKIMKIYDDLEKMPTVEYVPGGSAENTLRVLGWCLNMEPYERNRFKVSMIGSIGDDVYKDKIIKALGDLGVNPIFEILEGDKTTRCGVGIYKKDKLFATQLRASKRLSEKFIDEHLDEIISYKSLFIEGYMVSNKFNICKKLCEYFVKDNKLIIYRFQLLLLLNFTTKK
;
A
#
# COMPACT_ATOMS: atom_id res chain seq x y z
N MET A 1 12.97 16.56 -15.63
CA MET A 1 13.70 15.67 -16.55
C MET A 1 13.12 14.27 -16.45
N ALA A 2 12.44 13.88 -17.49
CA ALA A 2 11.85 12.55 -17.61
C ALA A 2 12.95 11.58 -18.00
N SER A 3 13.32 10.62 -17.17
CA SER A 3 13.94 9.38 -17.63
C SER A 3 14.26 8.42 -16.46
N LEU A 4 13.29 7.61 -16.07
CA LEU A 4 13.57 6.35 -15.35
C LEU A 4 12.52 5.27 -15.68
N PHE A 5 11.98 5.29 -16.89
CA PHE A 5 11.29 4.13 -17.45
C PHE A 5 11.76 3.94 -18.90
N THR A 6 12.85 3.19 -19.07
CA THR A 6 13.16 2.58 -20.35
C THR A 6 12.24 1.37 -20.54
N PRO A 7 11.53 1.24 -21.66
CA PRO A 7 10.71 0.08 -21.92
C PRO A 7 11.60 -1.13 -22.20
N PHE A 8 11.36 -2.20 -21.46
CA PHE A 8 11.92 -3.53 -21.76
C PHE A 8 11.22 -4.06 -23.02
N SER A 9 11.81 -3.80 -24.18
CA SER A 9 11.55 -4.55 -25.40
C SER A 9 12.80 -5.31 -25.75
N LYS A 10 12.83 -6.62 -25.53
CA LYS A 10 13.65 -7.55 -26.31
C LYS A 10 13.20 -8.99 -26.14
N ASP A 11 12.76 -9.53 -27.26
CA ASP A 11 12.83 -10.92 -27.74
C ASP A 11 12.85 -12.05 -26.67
N ILE A 12 11.69 -12.70 -26.50
CA ILE A 12 11.57 -14.03 -25.93
C ILE A 12 11.45 -15.05 -27.06
N SER A 13 12.52 -15.27 -27.81
CA SER A 13 12.55 -16.37 -28.79
C SER A 13 13.84 -17.21 -28.79
N SER A 14 14.52 -17.35 -27.65
CA SER A 14 15.59 -18.34 -27.53
C SER A 14 15.89 -18.69 -26.07
N ARG A 15 15.09 -19.55 -25.45
CA ARG A 15 15.53 -20.27 -24.26
C ARG A 15 15.74 -21.74 -24.59
N LYS A 16 17.00 -22.09 -24.79
CA LYS A 16 17.51 -23.45 -24.77
C LYS A 16 17.27 -24.05 -23.38
N ASN A 17 16.91 -25.33 -23.38
CA ASN A 17 16.78 -26.21 -22.24
C ASN A 17 17.95 -26.05 -21.24
N ILE A 18 17.68 -25.59 -20.05
CA ILE A 18 18.57 -25.67 -18.91
C ILE A 18 18.05 -26.82 -18.05
N SER A 19 18.82 -27.92 -18.00
CA SER A 19 18.64 -29.01 -17.09
C SER A 19 18.70 -28.55 -15.64
N SER A 20 17.71 -28.86 -14.82
CA SER A 20 17.66 -28.62 -13.39
C SER A 20 18.78 -29.39 -12.66
N PRO A 21 19.46 -28.76 -11.66
CA PRO A 21 20.32 -29.49 -10.75
C PRO A 21 19.48 -30.39 -9.84
N THR A 22 19.89 -31.64 -9.73
CA THR A 22 19.34 -32.62 -8.77
C THR A 22 19.88 -32.28 -7.37
N ASP A 23 19.05 -31.78 -6.48
CA ASP A 23 19.39 -31.66 -5.06
C ASP A 23 19.22 -32.98 -4.35
N SER A 24 20.30 -33.39 -3.67
CA SER A 24 20.44 -34.62 -2.89
C SER A 24 19.82 -34.48 -1.49
N PHE A 25 18.52 -34.22 -1.38
CA PHE A 25 17.75 -34.46 -0.17
C PHE A 25 16.41 -35.08 -0.56
N GLY A 26 16.34 -36.38 -0.37
CA GLY A 26 15.14 -37.18 -0.64
C GLY A 26 14.01 -36.88 0.35
N THR A 27 13.18 -35.91 0.05
CA THR A 27 11.82 -35.83 0.57
C THR A 27 10.88 -35.46 -0.57
N ASN A 28 10.25 -36.49 -1.16
CA ASN A 28 9.12 -36.33 -2.05
C ASN A 28 7.93 -35.75 -1.27
N LEU A 29 7.89 -34.44 -1.12
CA LEU A 29 6.68 -33.72 -0.73
C LEU A 29 6.00 -33.25 -2.03
N SER A 30 5.41 -34.16 -2.77
CA SER A 30 4.44 -33.82 -3.81
C SER A 30 3.15 -33.37 -3.12
N LEU A 31 3.11 -32.16 -2.60
CA LEU A 31 1.88 -31.47 -2.26
C LEU A 31 1.18 -31.10 -3.58
N LYS A 32 0.63 -32.10 -4.29
CA LYS A 32 -0.46 -31.86 -5.23
C LYS A 32 -1.69 -31.49 -4.41
N ARG A 33 -1.76 -30.25 -3.96
CA ARG A 33 -3.05 -29.65 -3.64
C ARG A 33 -3.77 -29.47 -4.96
N ASN A 34 -4.59 -30.44 -5.32
CA ASN A 34 -5.64 -30.22 -6.30
C ASN A 34 -6.61 -29.22 -5.66
N PHE A 35 -6.34 -27.92 -5.84
CA PHE A 35 -7.39 -26.93 -5.74
C PHE A 35 -8.25 -27.15 -6.98
N ASP A 36 -9.29 -27.96 -6.82
CA ASP A 36 -10.36 -28.01 -7.78
C ASP A 36 -11.13 -26.68 -7.68
N PHE A 37 -10.62 -25.70 -8.38
CA PHE A 37 -11.42 -24.52 -8.71
C PHE A 37 -12.40 -25.06 -9.75
N GLY A 38 -13.61 -25.44 -9.31
CA GLY A 38 -14.70 -25.76 -10.22
C GLY A 38 -14.66 -24.83 -11.43
N ASN A 39 -15.02 -25.30 -12.60
CA ASN A 39 -14.79 -24.68 -13.92
C ASN A 39 -15.30 -23.23 -14.11
N GLU A 40 -15.82 -22.59 -13.07
CA GLU A 40 -16.21 -21.18 -13.06
C GLU A 40 -15.33 -20.40 -12.08
N ARG A 41 -14.26 -19.80 -12.61
CA ARG A 41 -13.59 -18.73 -11.86
C ARG A 41 -14.60 -17.61 -11.64
N PRO A 42 -14.83 -17.16 -10.38
CA PRO A 42 -15.71 -16.03 -10.15
C PRO A 42 -15.21 -14.86 -11.02
N GLU A 43 -16.11 -14.24 -11.76
CA GLU A 43 -15.78 -13.08 -12.57
C GLU A 43 -15.44 -11.92 -11.60
N ILE A 44 -14.14 -11.71 -11.36
CA ILE A 44 -13.65 -10.62 -10.51
C ILE A 44 -13.61 -9.38 -11.39
N ASN A 45 -14.66 -8.58 -11.30
CA ASN A 45 -14.78 -7.34 -12.07
C ASN A 45 -14.75 -6.08 -11.18
N SER A 46 -14.51 -6.23 -9.89
CA SER A 46 -14.39 -5.10 -8.98
C SER A 46 -13.61 -5.44 -7.72
N LEU A 47 -12.76 -4.50 -7.30
CA LEU A 47 -11.92 -4.58 -6.12
C LEU A 47 -12.09 -3.33 -5.26
N ILE A 48 -12.40 -3.52 -3.98
CA ILE A 48 -12.27 -2.45 -2.98
C ILE A 48 -11.12 -2.78 -2.04
N CYS A 49 -10.26 -1.78 -1.78
CA CYS A 49 -9.12 -1.89 -0.90
C CYS A 49 -9.35 -1.10 0.38
N LEU A 50 -9.26 -1.75 1.53
CA LEU A 50 -9.22 -1.11 2.84
C LEU A 50 -7.77 -0.82 3.22
N ALA A 51 -7.40 0.46 3.28
CA ALA A 51 -6.01 0.89 3.42
C ALA A 51 -5.84 2.25 4.07
N GLU A 52 -4.60 2.58 4.40
CA GLU A 52 -4.19 3.87 4.96
C GLU A 52 -3.64 4.77 3.85
N PRO A 53 -4.33 5.88 3.46
CA PRO A 53 -3.78 6.87 2.54
C PRO A 53 -2.57 7.57 3.18
N ILE A 54 -1.45 7.62 2.46
CA ILE A 54 -0.19 8.19 2.93
C ILE A 54 0.41 9.09 1.85
N MET A 55 0.94 10.25 2.23
CA MET A 55 1.77 11.07 1.35
C MET A 55 3.25 10.83 1.65
N ASP A 56 3.98 10.29 0.69
CA ASP A 56 5.43 10.18 0.76
C ASP A 56 6.05 11.53 0.34
N ILE A 57 6.88 12.10 1.23
CA ILE A 57 7.71 13.29 1.00
C ILE A 57 9.12 12.76 0.77
N THR A 58 9.49 12.66 -0.50
CA THR A 58 10.72 12.00 -0.92
C THR A 58 11.77 13.02 -1.32
N SER A 59 13.00 12.86 -0.85
CA SER A 59 14.13 13.68 -1.31
C SER A 59 15.45 12.92 -1.23
N GLU A 60 16.43 13.33 -2.05
CA GLU A 60 17.82 12.97 -1.83
C GLU A 60 18.33 13.67 -0.56
N ILE A 61 19.03 12.93 0.28
CA ILE A 61 19.61 13.40 1.53
C ILE A 61 21.10 13.09 1.60
N ASP A 62 21.81 13.79 2.46
CA ASP A 62 23.22 13.54 2.73
C ASP A 62 23.44 12.78 4.05
N ILE A 63 24.71 12.43 4.30
CA ILE A 63 25.11 11.74 5.53
C ILE A 63 24.91 12.62 6.77
N GLN A 64 24.96 13.95 6.61
CA GLN A 64 24.83 14.88 7.74
C GLN A 64 23.41 14.85 8.27
N MET A 65 22.40 14.84 7.40
CA MET A 65 21.00 14.73 7.79
C MET A 65 20.71 13.41 8.53
N ILE A 66 21.32 12.30 8.09
CA ILE A 66 21.16 11.02 8.77
C ILE A 66 21.74 11.05 10.18
N GLN A 67 22.92 11.65 10.33
CA GLN A 67 23.58 11.81 11.63
C GLN A 67 22.80 12.77 12.54
N GLU A 68 22.28 13.86 11.97
CA GLU A 68 21.51 14.84 12.70
C GLU A 68 20.27 14.25 13.36
N TYR A 69 19.55 13.39 12.64
CA TYR A 69 18.34 12.72 13.13
C TYR A 69 18.63 11.38 13.81
N ASN A 70 19.91 11.01 13.98
CA ASN A 70 20.33 9.72 14.56
C ASN A 70 19.66 8.51 13.90
N LEU A 71 19.51 8.57 12.59
CA LEU A 71 18.88 7.52 11.78
C LEU A 71 19.92 6.48 11.33
N LYS A 72 19.45 5.29 11.02
CA LYS A 72 20.27 4.23 10.41
C LYS A 72 19.78 3.94 9.01
N TRP A 73 20.68 3.44 8.17
CA TRP A 73 20.33 3.00 6.83
C TRP A 73 19.29 1.88 6.87
N GLY A 74 18.26 2.02 6.03
CA GLY A 74 17.18 1.05 5.98
C GLY A 74 16.17 1.15 7.13
N ASP A 75 16.32 2.14 8.02
CA ASP A 75 15.37 2.35 9.11
C ASP A 75 13.98 2.67 8.58
N THR A 76 12.99 2.07 9.24
CA THR A 76 11.59 2.42 9.13
C THR A 76 11.10 2.78 10.53
N ILE A 77 10.88 4.06 10.78
CA ILE A 77 10.49 4.57 12.09
C ILE A 77 9.06 5.13 12.08
N LEU A 78 8.34 4.89 13.17
CA LEU A 78 7.08 5.55 13.47
C LEU A 78 7.37 6.76 14.37
N VAL A 79 7.35 7.94 13.78
CA VAL A 79 7.75 9.20 14.45
C VAL A 79 6.92 9.48 15.69
N ASN A 80 5.63 9.14 15.67
CA ASN A 80 4.74 9.28 16.82
C ASN A 80 5.15 8.43 18.05
N GLU A 81 5.96 7.41 17.86
CA GLU A 81 6.36 6.46 18.91
C GLU A 81 7.77 6.74 19.45
N THR A 82 8.53 7.62 18.79
CA THR A 82 9.92 7.91 19.21
C THR A 82 10.00 8.77 20.46
N GLY A 83 8.98 9.58 20.74
CA GLY A 83 9.01 10.56 21.84
C GLY A 83 10.05 11.69 21.63
N ASP A 84 10.64 11.80 20.46
CA ASP A 84 11.65 12.79 20.10
C ASP A 84 11.07 13.85 19.16
N ASP A 85 10.83 15.02 19.70
CA ASP A 85 10.31 16.17 18.94
C ASP A 85 11.25 16.64 17.83
N LYS A 86 12.55 16.34 17.94
CA LYS A 86 13.53 16.71 16.92
C LYS A 86 13.22 16.03 15.60
N ILE A 87 12.86 14.74 15.65
CA ILE A 87 12.59 13.96 14.44
C ILE A 87 11.37 14.46 13.66
N MET A 88 10.48 15.21 14.32
CA MET A 88 9.34 15.85 13.66
C MET A 88 9.74 16.90 12.64
N LYS A 89 10.95 17.48 12.79
CA LYS A 89 11.48 18.48 11.85
C LYS A 89 11.97 17.87 10.55
N ILE A 90 12.15 16.55 10.50
CA ILE A 90 12.64 15.86 9.29
C ILE A 90 11.79 16.20 8.05
N TYR A 91 10.47 16.36 8.24
CA TYR A 91 9.57 16.68 7.13
C TYR A 91 9.83 18.09 6.59
N ASP A 92 9.98 19.07 7.48
CA ASP A 92 10.25 20.46 7.11
C ASP A 92 11.61 20.59 6.38
N ASP A 93 12.57 19.76 6.76
CA ASP A 93 13.90 19.75 6.14
C ASP A 93 13.88 19.01 4.80
N LEU A 94 13.15 17.91 4.69
CA LEU A 94 12.93 17.26 3.39
C LEU A 94 12.21 18.19 2.41
N GLU A 95 11.22 18.96 2.89
CA GLU A 95 10.46 19.89 2.06
C GLU A 95 11.28 21.09 1.54
N LYS A 96 12.40 21.42 2.20
CA LYS A 96 13.35 22.47 1.76
C LYS A 96 14.37 21.95 0.74
N MET A 97 14.49 20.64 0.58
CA MET A 97 15.47 20.07 -0.35
C MET A 97 15.10 20.38 -1.80
N PRO A 98 16.08 20.67 -2.67
CA PRO A 98 15.81 20.99 -4.07
C PRO A 98 15.28 19.77 -4.87
N THR A 99 15.44 18.58 -4.35
CA THR A 99 15.00 17.32 -4.96
C THR A 99 13.70 16.78 -4.38
N VAL A 100 12.97 17.60 -3.60
CA VAL A 100 11.74 17.14 -2.96
C VAL A 100 10.66 16.78 -3.97
N GLU A 101 10.09 15.60 -3.79
CA GLU A 101 8.95 15.09 -4.53
C GLU A 101 7.85 14.62 -3.58
N TYR A 102 6.60 14.89 -3.95
CA TYR A 102 5.43 14.43 -3.22
C TYR A 102 4.79 13.30 -4.01
N VAL A 103 4.83 12.11 -3.46
CA VAL A 103 4.33 10.91 -4.12
C VAL A 103 3.25 10.28 -3.25
N PRO A 104 2.02 10.09 -3.75
CA PRO A 104 1.06 9.26 -3.05
C PRO A 104 1.66 7.89 -2.79
N GLY A 105 1.69 7.47 -1.51
CA GLY A 105 2.45 6.33 -1.05
C GLY A 105 1.65 5.38 -0.16
N GLY A 106 2.40 4.56 0.58
CA GLY A 106 1.82 3.44 1.31
C GLY A 106 1.69 2.18 0.46
N SER A 107 1.78 1.03 1.09
CA SER A 107 1.93 -0.24 0.37
C SER A 107 0.70 -0.64 -0.43
N ALA A 108 -0.49 -0.39 0.11
CA ALA A 108 -1.74 -0.68 -0.57
C ALA A 108 -2.01 0.31 -1.70
N GLU A 109 -1.79 1.59 -1.47
CA GLU A 109 -1.97 2.62 -2.50
C GLU A 109 -1.05 2.36 -3.69
N ASN A 110 0.22 2.02 -3.45
CA ASN A 110 1.16 1.64 -4.50
C ASN A 110 0.69 0.39 -5.26
N THR A 111 0.07 -0.58 -4.58
CA THR A 111 -0.52 -1.76 -5.22
C THR A 111 -1.68 -1.37 -6.14
N LEU A 112 -2.57 -0.49 -5.69
CA LEU A 112 -3.70 -0.01 -6.51
C LEU A 112 -3.23 0.85 -7.69
N ARG A 113 -2.19 1.65 -7.51
CA ARG A 113 -1.59 2.45 -8.59
C ARG A 113 -1.01 1.55 -9.68
N VAL A 114 -0.32 0.48 -9.31
CA VAL A 114 0.18 -0.51 -10.28
C VAL A 114 -0.97 -1.22 -10.97
N LEU A 115 -2.01 -1.63 -10.23
CA LEU A 115 -3.20 -2.24 -10.81
C LEU A 115 -3.89 -1.28 -11.81
N GLY A 116 -4.13 -0.03 -11.39
CA GLY A 116 -4.73 0.99 -12.26
C GLY A 116 -3.90 1.23 -13.53
N TRP A 117 -2.58 1.28 -13.40
CA TRP A 117 -1.68 1.39 -14.54
C TRP A 117 -1.80 0.18 -15.48
N CYS A 118 -1.80 -1.05 -14.96
CA CYS A 118 -2.00 -2.25 -15.76
C CYS A 118 -3.35 -2.27 -16.51
N LEU A 119 -4.43 -1.88 -15.81
CA LEU A 119 -5.76 -1.79 -16.42
C LEU A 119 -5.83 -0.73 -17.52
N ASN A 120 -5.08 0.38 -17.38
CA ASN A 120 -5.00 1.43 -18.39
C ASN A 120 -4.25 1.00 -19.66
N MET A 121 -3.37 -0.01 -19.58
CA MET A 121 -2.71 -0.57 -20.76
C MET A 121 -3.65 -1.42 -21.62
N GLU A 122 -4.75 -1.90 -21.02
CA GLU A 122 -5.77 -2.69 -21.69
C GLU A 122 -7.12 -1.94 -21.67
N PRO A 123 -7.39 -1.04 -22.63
CA PRO A 123 -8.56 -0.14 -22.61
C PRO A 123 -9.90 -0.88 -22.49
N TYR A 124 -9.97 -2.13 -22.96
CA TYR A 124 -11.17 -2.96 -22.83
C TYR A 124 -11.42 -3.36 -21.38
N GLU A 125 -10.37 -3.72 -20.63
CA GLU A 125 -10.46 -4.13 -19.23
C GLU A 125 -10.71 -2.93 -18.29
N ARG A 126 -10.16 -1.75 -18.60
CA ARG A 126 -10.37 -0.53 -17.83
C ARG A 126 -11.84 -0.22 -17.59
N ASN A 127 -12.68 -0.40 -18.61
CA ASN A 127 -14.10 -0.10 -18.52
C ASN A 127 -14.93 -1.20 -17.84
N ARG A 128 -14.33 -2.37 -17.63
CA ARG A 128 -14.98 -3.55 -17.04
C ARG A 128 -14.59 -3.80 -15.58
N PHE A 129 -13.48 -3.22 -15.12
CA PHE A 129 -12.95 -3.47 -13.79
C PHE A 129 -13.01 -2.22 -12.92
N LYS A 130 -13.87 -2.23 -11.89
CA LYS A 130 -13.99 -1.13 -10.93
C LYS A 130 -12.98 -1.32 -9.80
N VAL A 131 -12.14 -0.31 -9.53
CA VAL A 131 -11.18 -0.30 -8.42
C VAL A 131 -11.50 0.86 -7.49
N SER A 132 -11.53 0.61 -6.18
CA SER A 132 -11.71 1.68 -5.19
C SER A 132 -10.79 1.49 -3.99
N MET A 133 -10.48 2.59 -3.32
CA MET A 133 -9.75 2.62 -2.06
C MET A 133 -10.61 3.29 -0.99
N ILE A 134 -10.77 2.62 0.15
CA ILE A 134 -11.47 3.17 1.32
C ILE A 134 -10.48 3.38 2.46
N GLY A 135 -10.58 4.51 3.13
CA GLY A 135 -9.71 4.91 4.23
C GLY A 135 -10.12 6.25 4.83
N SER A 136 -9.29 6.83 5.67
CA SER A 136 -9.48 8.19 6.20
C SER A 136 -8.30 9.08 5.91
N ILE A 137 -8.56 10.36 5.63
CA ILE A 137 -7.59 11.34 5.18
C ILE A 137 -7.86 12.69 5.84
N GLY A 138 -6.81 13.49 6.08
CA GLY A 138 -6.97 14.85 6.60
C GLY A 138 -7.48 15.83 5.55
N ASP A 139 -8.00 16.96 5.99
CA ASP A 139 -8.41 18.05 5.09
C ASP A 139 -7.24 19.00 4.84
N ASP A 140 -6.33 18.62 3.94
CA ASP A 140 -5.14 19.38 3.58
C ASP A 140 -4.73 19.17 2.11
N VAL A 141 -3.66 19.85 1.70
CA VAL A 141 -3.15 19.80 0.31
C VAL A 141 -2.72 18.41 -0.15
N TYR A 142 -2.40 17.52 0.77
CA TYR A 142 -2.03 16.14 0.44
C TYR A 142 -3.24 15.31 0.02
N LYS A 143 -4.40 15.56 0.63
CA LYS A 143 -5.67 14.96 0.24
C LYS A 143 -5.91 15.12 -1.26
N ASP A 144 -5.83 16.34 -1.76
CA ASP A 144 -6.12 16.64 -3.17
C ASP A 144 -5.12 15.95 -4.11
N LYS A 145 -3.85 15.89 -3.72
CA LYS A 145 -2.81 15.19 -4.48
C LYS A 145 -3.07 13.67 -4.55
N ILE A 146 -3.44 13.05 -3.42
CA ILE A 146 -3.75 11.62 -3.36
C ILE A 146 -4.99 11.29 -4.18
N ILE A 147 -6.08 12.04 -3.98
CA ILE A 147 -7.32 11.86 -4.73
C ILE A 147 -7.08 11.96 -6.24
N LYS A 148 -6.34 13.01 -6.65
CA LYS A 148 -6.00 13.19 -8.05
C LYS A 148 -5.18 12.02 -8.62
N ALA A 149 -4.13 11.59 -7.92
CA ALA A 149 -3.26 10.53 -8.40
C ALA A 149 -3.97 9.18 -8.53
N LEU A 150 -4.89 8.86 -7.62
CA LEU A 150 -5.74 7.67 -7.72
C LEU A 150 -6.72 7.80 -8.90
N GLY A 151 -7.38 8.95 -9.02
CA GLY A 151 -8.34 9.21 -10.09
C GLY A 151 -7.71 9.15 -11.48
N ASP A 152 -6.50 9.69 -11.67
CA ASP A 152 -5.76 9.65 -12.94
C ASP A 152 -5.49 8.19 -13.39
N LEU A 153 -5.48 7.25 -12.45
CA LEU A 153 -5.31 5.81 -12.71
C LEU A 153 -6.62 5.02 -12.73
N GLY A 154 -7.76 5.70 -12.57
CA GLY A 154 -9.08 5.06 -12.56
C GLY A 154 -9.41 4.34 -11.25
N VAL A 155 -8.70 4.66 -10.16
CA VAL A 155 -9.01 4.20 -8.81
C VAL A 155 -9.93 5.21 -8.13
N ASN A 156 -11.12 4.79 -7.70
CA ASN A 156 -12.09 5.66 -7.04
C ASN A 156 -11.80 5.74 -5.52
N PRO A 157 -11.46 6.93 -4.97
CA PRO A 157 -11.24 7.09 -3.54
C PRO A 157 -12.59 7.27 -2.81
N ILE A 158 -12.79 6.50 -1.74
CA ILE A 158 -13.92 6.60 -0.80
C ILE A 158 -13.30 6.95 0.56
N PHE A 159 -13.05 8.24 0.79
CA PHE A 159 -12.31 8.68 1.98
C PHE A 159 -13.19 9.43 2.98
N GLU A 160 -13.10 9.02 4.25
CA GLU A 160 -13.54 9.84 5.37
C GLU A 160 -12.60 11.04 5.52
N ILE A 161 -13.09 12.23 5.18
CA ILE A 161 -12.33 13.47 5.29
C ILE A 161 -12.49 13.99 6.72
N LEU A 162 -11.37 14.11 7.42
CA LEU A 162 -11.33 14.54 8.82
C LEU A 162 -10.93 16.01 8.91
N GLU A 163 -11.94 16.87 9.08
CA GLU A 163 -11.72 18.31 9.27
C GLU A 163 -10.84 18.59 10.50
N GLY A 164 -9.88 19.50 10.35
CA GLY A 164 -8.92 19.84 11.40
C GLY A 164 -7.82 18.83 11.64
N ASP A 165 -7.85 17.67 10.99
CA ASP A 165 -6.77 16.69 11.00
C ASP A 165 -5.87 16.84 9.77
N LYS A 166 -4.70 16.19 9.81
CA LYS A 166 -3.72 16.19 8.72
C LYS A 166 -3.59 14.79 8.13
N THR A 167 -3.36 14.74 6.85
CA THR A 167 -3.05 13.48 6.14
C THR A 167 -1.80 12.83 6.72
N THR A 168 -1.82 11.52 6.84
CA THR A 168 -0.65 10.72 7.20
C THR A 168 0.46 10.96 6.19
N ARG A 169 1.68 11.14 6.67
CA ARG A 169 2.85 11.41 5.82
C ARG A 169 4.01 10.50 6.17
N CYS A 170 4.84 10.23 5.17
CA CYS A 170 6.08 9.49 5.31
C CYS A 170 7.22 10.30 4.69
N GLY A 171 8.22 10.68 5.49
CA GLY A 171 9.47 11.21 4.99
C GLY A 171 10.32 10.07 4.42
N VAL A 172 10.71 10.19 3.15
CA VAL A 172 11.53 9.19 2.47
C VAL A 172 12.86 9.84 2.08
N GLY A 173 13.89 9.56 2.86
CA GLY A 173 15.25 9.99 2.55
C GLY A 173 15.96 8.99 1.65
N ILE A 174 16.52 9.47 0.53
CA ILE A 174 17.28 8.65 -0.42
C ILE A 174 18.74 9.05 -0.36
N TYR A 175 19.61 8.09 -0.09
CA TYR A 175 21.06 8.28 -0.17
C TYR A 175 21.69 7.15 -0.97
N LYS A 176 22.29 7.48 -2.10
CA LYS A 176 22.83 6.48 -3.05
C LYS A 176 21.73 5.51 -3.50
N LYS A 177 21.76 4.26 -2.99
CA LYS A 177 20.79 3.20 -3.31
C LYS A 177 19.91 2.81 -2.11
N ASP A 178 20.19 3.38 -0.95
CA ASP A 178 19.47 3.07 0.29
C ASP A 178 18.37 4.09 0.57
N LYS A 179 17.35 3.65 1.26
CA LYS A 179 16.22 4.48 1.69
C LYS A 179 16.04 4.37 3.19
N LEU A 180 15.58 5.45 3.79
CA LEU A 180 15.04 5.47 5.13
C LEU A 180 13.61 6.01 5.10
N PHE A 181 12.80 5.59 6.06
CA PHE A 181 11.39 5.95 6.15
C PHE A 181 11.08 6.48 7.54
N ALA A 182 10.49 7.66 7.61
CA ALA A 182 9.99 8.27 8.83
C ALA A 182 8.48 8.52 8.67
N THR A 183 7.64 7.66 9.24
CA THR A 183 6.18 7.75 9.07
C THR A 183 5.54 8.42 10.27
N GLN A 184 4.73 9.44 10.01
CA GLN A 184 3.87 10.08 10.98
C GLN A 184 2.42 9.72 10.71
N LEU A 185 1.90 8.80 11.52
CA LEU A 185 0.51 8.38 11.45
C LEU A 185 -0.41 9.48 12.01
N ARG A 186 -1.45 9.83 11.25
CA ARG A 186 -2.41 10.89 11.56
C ARG A 186 -3.83 10.44 11.20
N ALA A 187 -4.48 11.12 10.29
CA ALA A 187 -5.86 10.86 9.85
C ALA A 187 -6.11 9.40 9.46
N SER A 188 -5.14 8.71 8.83
CA SER A 188 -5.33 7.32 8.40
C SER A 188 -5.68 6.35 9.54
N LYS A 189 -5.25 6.65 10.78
CA LYS A 189 -5.63 5.89 11.98
C LYS A 189 -7.05 6.15 12.47
N ARG A 190 -7.78 7.09 11.91
CA ARG A 190 -9.05 7.57 12.47
C ARG A 190 -10.28 7.13 11.69
N LEU A 191 -10.14 6.28 10.68
CA LEU A 191 -11.29 5.72 9.96
C LEU A 191 -12.33 5.20 10.95
N SER A 192 -13.56 5.72 10.86
CA SER A 192 -14.63 5.41 11.79
C SER A 192 -15.50 4.23 11.32
N GLU A 193 -16.04 3.49 12.27
CA GLU A 193 -17.04 2.46 11.95
C GLU A 193 -18.31 3.08 11.37
N LYS A 194 -18.66 4.28 11.81
CA LYS A 194 -19.81 5.04 11.30
C LYS A 194 -19.67 5.30 9.80
N PHE A 195 -18.49 5.77 9.34
CA PHE A 195 -18.24 6.01 7.92
C PHE A 195 -18.38 4.72 7.09
N ILE A 196 -17.87 3.60 7.63
CA ILE A 196 -18.05 2.29 7.00
C ILE A 196 -19.52 1.91 6.90
N ASP A 197 -20.32 2.18 7.94
CA ASP A 197 -21.75 1.87 7.95
C ASP A 197 -22.53 2.71 6.94
N GLU A 198 -22.19 3.98 6.83
CA GLU A 198 -22.79 4.90 5.85
C GLU A 198 -22.49 4.51 4.40
N HIS A 199 -21.38 3.82 4.15
CA HIS A 199 -20.96 3.37 2.81
C HIS A 199 -21.06 1.86 2.61
N LEU A 200 -21.69 1.14 3.55
CA LEU A 200 -21.68 -0.32 3.58
C LEU A 200 -22.23 -0.94 2.29
N ASP A 201 -23.37 -0.45 1.81
CA ASP A 201 -24.01 -0.96 0.59
C ASP A 201 -23.10 -0.81 -0.64
N GLU A 202 -22.41 0.32 -0.76
CA GLU A 202 -21.41 0.50 -1.81
C GLU A 202 -20.25 -0.48 -1.64
N ILE A 203 -19.69 -0.60 -0.45
CA ILE A 203 -18.54 -1.46 -0.16
C ILE A 203 -18.87 -2.92 -0.48
N ILE A 204 -20.02 -3.42 -0.01
CA ILE A 204 -20.41 -4.82 -0.24
C ILE A 204 -20.88 -5.08 -1.67
N SER A 205 -21.06 -4.07 -2.50
CA SER A 205 -21.35 -4.26 -3.93
C SER A 205 -20.15 -4.80 -4.72
N TYR A 206 -18.92 -4.61 -4.21
CA TYR A 206 -17.70 -5.11 -4.84
C TYR A 206 -17.58 -6.63 -4.76
N LYS A 207 -16.90 -7.23 -5.75
CA LYS A 207 -16.69 -8.69 -5.84
C LYS A 207 -15.49 -9.17 -5.07
N SER A 208 -14.54 -8.28 -4.78
CA SER A 208 -13.35 -8.62 -3.99
C SER A 208 -12.96 -7.51 -3.01
N LEU A 209 -12.45 -7.91 -1.86
CA LEU A 209 -11.93 -7.05 -0.81
C LEU A 209 -10.44 -7.30 -0.65
N PHE A 210 -9.64 -6.25 -0.75
CA PHE A 210 -8.22 -6.28 -0.40
C PHE A 210 -7.99 -5.56 0.92
N ILE A 211 -7.38 -6.24 1.89
CA ILE A 211 -7.05 -5.67 3.20
C ILE A 211 -5.54 -5.64 3.36
N GLU A 212 -5.02 -4.44 3.62
CA GLU A 212 -3.63 -4.27 4.01
C GLU A 212 -3.42 -4.67 5.48
N GLY A 213 -2.28 -5.32 5.77
CA GLY A 213 -1.98 -5.86 7.09
C GLY A 213 -1.97 -4.84 8.23
N TYR A 214 -1.57 -3.59 7.97
CA TYR A 214 -1.62 -2.52 8.97
C TYR A 214 -3.04 -2.20 9.44
N MET A 215 -4.03 -2.33 8.56
CA MET A 215 -5.44 -2.14 8.91
C MET A 215 -5.90 -3.12 9.98
N VAL A 216 -5.42 -4.36 9.96
CA VAL A 216 -5.79 -5.35 10.98
C VAL A 216 -5.30 -4.93 12.37
N SER A 217 -4.10 -4.35 12.47
CA SER A 217 -3.57 -3.86 13.75
C SER A 217 -4.31 -2.62 14.25
N ASN A 218 -4.73 -1.74 13.34
CA ASN A 218 -5.28 -0.43 13.68
C ASN A 218 -6.82 -0.42 13.71
N LYS A 219 -7.48 -1.28 12.90
CA LYS A 219 -8.93 -1.27 12.64
C LYS A 219 -9.52 -2.68 12.59
N PHE A 220 -9.16 -3.50 13.56
CA PHE A 220 -9.56 -4.92 13.61
C PHE A 220 -11.07 -5.12 13.45
N ASN A 221 -11.90 -4.33 14.16
CA ASN A 221 -13.36 -4.46 14.09
C ASN A 221 -13.91 -4.17 12.69
N ILE A 222 -13.38 -3.14 12.02
CA ILE A 222 -13.75 -2.81 10.64
C ILE A 222 -13.36 -3.95 9.70
N CYS A 223 -12.12 -4.44 9.81
CA CYS A 223 -11.64 -5.57 9.01
C CYS A 223 -12.51 -6.80 9.21
N LYS A 224 -12.78 -7.16 10.46
CA LYS A 224 -13.65 -8.31 10.81
C LYS A 224 -15.05 -8.16 10.20
N LYS A 225 -15.67 -7.01 10.42
CA LYS A 225 -17.01 -6.71 9.91
C LYS A 225 -17.09 -6.87 8.39
N LEU A 226 -16.16 -6.25 7.65
CA LEU A 226 -16.15 -6.36 6.20
C LEU A 226 -15.87 -7.79 5.72
N CYS A 227 -14.94 -8.51 6.36
CA CYS A 227 -14.70 -9.92 6.06
C CYS A 227 -15.96 -10.77 6.24
N GLU A 228 -16.73 -10.56 7.30
CA GLU A 228 -17.98 -11.31 7.55
C GLU A 228 -19.00 -11.12 6.42
N TYR A 229 -19.18 -9.89 5.91
CA TYR A 229 -20.04 -9.63 4.75
C TYR A 229 -19.55 -10.30 3.48
N PHE A 230 -18.23 -10.19 3.19
CA PHE A 230 -17.68 -10.77 1.97
C PHE A 230 -17.70 -12.30 1.99
N VAL A 231 -17.42 -12.92 3.13
CA VAL A 231 -17.54 -14.38 3.31
C VAL A 231 -18.99 -14.85 3.14
N LYS A 232 -19.94 -14.17 3.75
CA LYS A 232 -21.38 -14.51 3.64
C LYS A 232 -21.84 -14.54 2.20
N ASP A 233 -21.33 -13.64 1.37
CA ASP A 233 -21.70 -13.52 -0.04
C ASP A 233 -20.78 -14.33 -0.97
N ASN A 234 -19.92 -15.19 -0.42
CA ASN A 234 -18.93 -16.00 -1.16
C ASN A 234 -18.03 -15.18 -2.09
N LYS A 235 -17.62 -13.98 -1.65
CA LYS A 235 -16.75 -13.06 -2.38
C LYS A 235 -15.28 -13.28 -2.02
N LEU A 236 -14.38 -12.85 -2.90
CA LEU A 236 -12.93 -13.00 -2.70
C LEU A 236 -12.42 -12.01 -1.65
N ILE A 237 -11.62 -12.51 -0.71
CA ILE A 237 -10.85 -11.69 0.22
C ILE A 237 -9.36 -11.90 -0.06
N ILE A 238 -8.64 -10.81 -0.28
CA ILE A 238 -7.21 -10.78 -0.49
C ILE A 238 -6.60 -10.09 0.72
N TYR A 239 -5.65 -10.75 1.37
CA TYR A 239 -4.96 -10.20 2.52
C TYR A 239 -3.45 -10.11 2.28
N ARG A 240 -2.86 -8.95 2.55
CA ARG A 240 -1.42 -8.75 2.49
C ARG A 240 -0.82 -8.83 3.89
N PHE A 241 0.00 -9.84 4.16
CA PHE A 241 0.75 -9.97 5.40
C PHE A 241 1.88 -8.95 5.49
N GLN A 242 2.03 -8.33 6.68
CA GLN A 242 3.14 -7.45 7.03
C GLN A 242 4.00 -8.15 8.10
N LEU A 243 5.06 -8.80 7.68
CA LEU A 243 5.90 -9.61 8.58
C LEU A 243 6.59 -8.80 9.69
N LEU A 244 6.93 -7.54 9.41
CA LEU A 244 7.59 -6.62 10.37
C LEU A 244 6.74 -6.34 11.63
N LEU A 245 5.42 -6.33 11.51
CA LEU A 245 4.52 -6.12 12.66
C LEU A 245 4.54 -7.29 13.64
N LEU A 246 4.65 -8.52 13.15
CA LEU A 246 4.67 -9.72 13.99
C LEU A 246 5.94 -9.83 14.83
N LEU A 247 7.07 -9.34 14.33
CA LEU A 247 8.34 -9.38 15.06
C LEU A 247 8.38 -8.40 16.23
N ASN A 248 7.69 -7.26 16.14
CA ASN A 248 7.65 -6.28 17.23
C ASN A 248 6.72 -6.67 18.39
N PHE A 249 5.74 -7.56 18.18
CA PHE A 249 4.90 -8.08 19.25
C PHE A 249 5.62 -9.13 20.13
N THR A 250 6.68 -9.77 19.62
CA THR A 250 7.42 -10.81 20.37
C THR A 250 8.57 -10.28 21.20
N THR A 251 8.97 -9.01 21.05
CA THR A 251 10.12 -8.41 21.75
C THR A 251 9.75 -7.55 22.96
N LYS A 252 8.46 -7.30 23.22
CA LYS A 252 8.00 -6.68 24.47
C LYS A 252 7.53 -7.76 25.45
N LYS A 253 8.48 -8.43 26.09
CA LYS A 253 8.31 -9.14 27.36
C LYS A 253 9.25 -8.57 28.39
#